data_b3abaaa9293e04dcd5f550957ffd37ec
#
_entry.id   b3abaaa9293e04dcd5f550957ffd37ec
#
_cell.length_a   1.000
_cell.length_b   1.000
_cell.length_c   1.000
_cell.angle_alpha   90.00
_cell.angle_beta   90.00
_cell.angle_gamma   90.00
#
_symmetry.space_group_name_H-M   'P 1'
#
loop_
_entity.id
_entity.type
_entity.pdbx_description
1 polymer ?
#
loop_
_entity_poly.entity_id
_entity_poly.type
_entity_poly.pdbx_seq_one_letter_code
_entity_poly.pdbx_strand_id
1 'polypeptide(L)'
;MFHGCGPDVVDKILQQGFNRSFCGKNATFYGKGVYFARDASYSTYPLYSPADGRGLQTIFAVRVVVGAWSKGVKDALTPDVRDARRNLLYDTTVDNMADPSIFVTYHDAQAYPEYRIRFTQSNPAQGHPQAGQKRPAGYKPNLLEGVEDVKPRASSIDAQPQPQQPQRVAPAPVPQPVAQPVAQRQQFMVQIPAGVAPGAVMTVRAPDGRLLQVQVPAGAVPGSTIQVAA
;
A
#
# COMPACT_ATOMS: atom_id res chain seq x y z
N MET A 1 -12.34 11.60 8.23
CA MET A 1 -12.08 10.40 9.06
C MET A 1 -11.07 10.72 10.15
N PHE A 2 -10.76 9.77 11.04
CA PHE A 2 -9.86 10.02 12.16
C PHE A 2 -8.74 9.00 12.21
N HIS A 3 -7.57 9.45 12.66
CA HIS A 3 -6.39 8.60 12.85
C HIS A 3 -5.75 8.93 14.21
N GLY A 4 -5.59 7.91 15.05
CA GLY A 4 -4.86 8.00 16.31
C GLY A 4 -3.40 7.61 16.13
N CYS A 5 -2.49 8.31 16.77
CA CYS A 5 -1.07 7.98 16.73
C CYS A 5 -0.38 8.32 18.05
N GLY A 6 0.75 7.68 18.30
CA GLY A 6 1.60 8.01 19.43
C GLY A 6 2.31 9.35 19.26
N PRO A 7 2.73 10.00 20.35
CA PRO A 7 3.40 11.30 20.32
C PRO A 7 4.68 11.29 19.47
N ASP A 8 5.37 10.15 19.38
CA ASP A 8 6.57 9.93 18.56
C ASP A 8 6.31 9.97 17.04
N VAL A 9 5.05 9.89 16.63
CA VAL A 9 4.64 9.83 15.22
C VAL A 9 4.02 11.13 14.75
N VAL A 10 3.51 11.98 15.66
CA VAL A 10 2.79 13.22 15.33
C VAL A 10 3.59 14.09 14.37
N ASP A 11 4.84 14.41 14.69
CA ASP A 11 5.66 15.29 13.85
C ASP A 11 6.00 14.67 12.49
N LYS A 12 6.11 13.35 12.42
CA LYS A 12 6.33 12.64 11.15
C LYS A 12 5.13 12.79 10.23
N ILE A 13 3.92 12.64 10.77
CA ILE A 13 2.68 12.84 9.99
C ILE A 13 2.55 14.29 9.55
N LEU A 14 2.87 15.26 10.41
CA LEU A 14 2.83 16.68 10.06
C LEU A 14 3.82 17.05 8.95
N GLN A 15 4.98 16.40 8.92
CA GLN A 15 6.04 16.73 7.96
C GLN A 15 5.92 15.95 6.65
N GLN A 16 5.49 14.70 6.69
CA GLN A 16 5.59 13.78 5.56
C GLN A 16 4.22 13.19 5.14
N GLY A 17 3.15 13.49 5.90
CA GLY A 17 1.86 12.84 5.70
C GLY A 17 1.86 11.39 6.22
N PHE A 18 0.89 10.63 5.75
CA PHE A 18 0.75 9.22 6.09
C PHE A 18 1.64 8.36 5.19
N ASN A 19 2.36 7.43 5.79
CA ASN A 19 3.25 6.52 5.07
C ASN A 19 2.94 5.07 5.46
N ARG A 20 2.54 4.28 4.47
CA ARG A 20 2.20 2.86 4.62
C ARG A 20 3.35 2.01 5.15
N SER A 21 4.60 2.39 4.91
CA SER A 21 5.78 1.64 5.37
C SER A 21 5.84 1.49 6.89
N PHE A 22 5.09 2.32 7.63
CA PHE A 22 4.98 2.24 9.08
C PHE A 22 3.76 1.45 9.57
N CYS A 23 3.02 0.78 8.68
CA CYS A 23 1.92 -0.09 9.07
C CYS A 23 2.42 -1.32 9.86
N GLY A 24 1.55 -1.90 10.70
CA GLY A 24 1.86 -3.13 11.44
C GLY A 24 2.34 -2.93 12.89
N LYS A 25 2.44 -1.69 13.38
CA LYS A 25 2.64 -1.42 14.82
C LYS A 25 1.49 -1.97 15.66
N ASN A 26 0.27 -1.85 15.15
CA ASN A 26 -0.95 -2.43 15.69
C ASN A 26 -1.42 -3.57 14.78
N ALA A 27 -2.50 -4.24 15.17
CA ALA A 27 -3.03 -5.34 14.39
C ALA A 27 -3.42 -4.93 12.96
N THR A 28 -3.20 -5.84 12.01
CA THR A 28 -3.47 -5.67 10.58
C THR A 28 -4.69 -6.47 10.12
N PHE A 29 -5.77 -6.46 10.90
CA PHE A 29 -6.96 -7.31 10.69
C PHE A 29 -7.64 -7.10 9.34
N TYR A 30 -7.53 -5.90 8.77
CA TYR A 30 -8.19 -5.54 7.50
C TYR A 30 -7.20 -5.22 6.40
N GLY A 31 -5.93 -5.61 6.57
CA GLY A 31 -4.83 -5.45 5.62
C GLY A 31 -3.68 -4.61 6.14
N LYS A 32 -2.55 -4.68 5.45
CA LYS A 32 -1.33 -3.93 5.77
C LYS A 32 -1.33 -2.58 5.07
N GLY A 33 -2.05 -1.63 5.64
CA GLY A 33 -2.16 -0.25 5.17
C GLY A 33 -2.28 0.74 6.31
N VAL A 34 -2.62 1.98 5.99
CA VAL A 34 -2.89 3.02 6.98
C VAL A 34 -4.37 3.00 7.35
N TYR A 35 -4.65 2.94 8.64
CA TYR A 35 -5.99 2.78 9.19
C TYR A 35 -6.63 4.11 9.54
N PHE A 36 -7.87 4.29 9.14
CA PHE A 36 -8.70 5.44 9.47
C PHE A 36 -10.04 4.98 9.99
N ALA A 37 -10.54 5.64 11.04
CA ALA A 37 -11.86 5.38 11.58
C ALA A 37 -12.85 6.45 11.13
N ARG A 38 -14.10 6.04 10.89
CA ARG A 38 -15.22 6.96 10.68
C ARG A 38 -15.49 7.80 11.92
N ASP A 39 -15.42 7.18 13.09
CA ASP A 39 -15.73 7.78 14.38
C ASP A 39 -14.46 8.10 15.18
N ALA A 40 -14.38 9.34 15.69
CA ALA A 40 -13.27 9.79 16.52
C ALA A 40 -13.06 8.94 17.76
N SER A 41 -14.14 8.40 18.35
CA SER A 41 -14.10 7.57 19.54
C SER A 41 -13.20 6.33 19.40
N TYR A 42 -13.09 5.76 18.20
CA TYR A 42 -12.17 4.67 17.93
C TYR A 42 -10.71 5.14 18.02
N SER A 43 -10.40 6.25 17.35
CA SER A 43 -9.05 6.79 17.27
C SER A 43 -8.56 7.41 18.59
N THR A 44 -9.47 7.84 19.47
CA THR A 44 -9.14 8.40 20.79
C THR A 44 -8.79 7.35 21.84
N TYR A 45 -8.96 6.07 21.52
CA TYR A 45 -8.61 5.01 22.47
C TYR A 45 -7.11 5.00 22.78
N PRO A 46 -6.70 4.87 24.05
CA PRO A 46 -5.29 5.00 24.48
C PRO A 46 -4.30 4.07 23.77
N LEU A 47 -4.78 2.92 23.27
CA LEU A 47 -3.95 2.01 22.48
C LEU A 47 -3.49 2.64 21.15
N TYR A 48 -4.37 3.44 20.51
CA TYR A 48 -4.09 4.08 19.22
C TYR A 48 -3.55 5.49 19.39
N SER A 49 -3.97 6.17 20.44
CA SER A 49 -3.56 7.53 20.77
C SER A 49 -3.11 7.59 22.24
N PRO A 50 -1.93 7.04 22.57
CA PRO A 50 -1.39 7.12 23.93
C PRO A 50 -1.09 8.58 24.29
N ALA A 51 -1.28 8.91 25.59
CA ALA A 51 -0.97 10.23 26.11
C ALA A 51 0.55 10.49 26.11
N ASP A 52 0.93 11.74 25.88
CA ASP A 52 2.30 12.23 26.07
C ASP A 52 2.64 12.42 27.57
N GLY A 53 3.88 12.88 27.85
CA GLY A 53 4.33 13.13 29.22
C GLY A 53 3.54 14.21 29.98
N ARG A 54 2.65 14.94 29.32
CA ARG A 54 1.73 15.94 29.90
C ARG A 54 0.29 15.45 30.01
N GLY A 55 0.04 14.20 29.67
CA GLY A 55 -1.29 13.60 29.65
C GLY A 55 -2.12 13.93 28.41
N LEU A 56 -1.54 14.55 27.38
CA LEU A 56 -2.22 14.93 26.14
C LEU A 56 -2.19 13.81 25.12
N GLN A 57 -3.33 13.50 24.58
CA GLN A 57 -3.51 12.60 23.44
C GLN A 57 -3.66 13.39 22.15
N THR A 58 -3.28 12.79 21.02
CA THR A 58 -3.40 13.42 19.70
C THR A 58 -4.11 12.48 18.74
N ILE A 59 -5.10 13.02 18.02
CA ILE A 59 -5.67 12.41 16.82
C ILE A 59 -5.60 13.40 15.67
N PHE A 60 -5.66 12.88 14.45
CA PHE A 60 -5.84 13.68 13.25
C PHE A 60 -7.25 13.52 12.70
N ALA A 61 -7.90 14.64 12.33
CA ALA A 61 -8.98 14.62 11.39
C ALA A 61 -8.38 14.62 9.99
N VAL A 62 -8.79 13.65 9.17
CA VAL A 62 -8.10 13.30 7.93
C VAL A 62 -9.08 13.31 6.77
N ARG A 63 -8.69 13.91 5.67
CA ARG A 63 -9.35 13.77 4.39
C ARG A 63 -8.81 12.53 3.69
N VAL A 64 -9.69 11.57 3.40
CA VAL A 64 -9.31 10.28 2.81
C VAL A 64 -10.03 10.09 1.48
N VAL A 65 -9.27 9.77 0.43
CA VAL A 65 -9.81 9.35 -0.86
C VAL A 65 -10.06 7.85 -0.78
N VAL A 66 -11.32 7.48 -0.53
CA VAL A 66 -11.69 6.08 -0.29
C VAL A 66 -11.76 5.27 -1.58
N GLY A 67 -12.31 5.85 -2.66
CA GLY A 67 -12.51 5.13 -3.91
C GLY A 67 -13.47 3.95 -3.77
N ALA A 68 -13.24 2.90 -4.55
CA ALA A 68 -13.96 1.64 -4.42
C ALA A 68 -13.29 0.77 -3.35
N TRP A 69 -14.09 0.09 -2.51
CA TRP A 69 -13.55 -0.73 -1.42
C TRP A 69 -13.96 -2.19 -1.50
N SER A 70 -13.13 -3.05 -0.91
CA SER A 70 -13.40 -4.47 -0.69
C SER A 70 -13.35 -4.81 0.80
N LYS A 71 -13.77 -6.03 1.15
CA LYS A 71 -13.62 -6.55 2.52
C LYS A 71 -12.14 -6.68 2.85
N GLY A 72 -11.74 -6.17 4.00
CA GLY A 72 -10.37 -6.34 4.49
C GLY A 72 -10.07 -7.78 4.91
N VAL A 73 -8.88 -8.23 4.55
CA VAL A 73 -8.34 -9.55 4.92
C VAL A 73 -7.09 -9.34 5.78
N LYS A 74 -6.99 -10.10 6.86
CA LYS A 74 -5.86 -10.01 7.80
C LYS A 74 -4.54 -10.20 7.04
N ASP A 75 -3.59 -9.31 7.31
CA ASP A 75 -2.23 -9.31 6.78
C ASP A 75 -2.11 -9.19 5.25
N ALA A 76 -3.21 -8.95 4.52
CA ALA A 76 -3.17 -8.73 3.08
C ALA A 76 -2.30 -7.50 2.75
N LEU A 77 -1.41 -7.66 1.75
CA LEU A 77 -0.51 -6.60 1.29
C LEU A 77 -1.20 -5.61 0.35
N THR A 78 -2.25 -6.06 -0.31
CA THR A 78 -3.03 -5.29 -1.29
C THR A 78 -4.52 -5.58 -1.10
N PRO A 79 -5.41 -4.69 -1.54
CA PRO A 79 -6.82 -5.02 -1.69
C PRO A 79 -7.03 -6.15 -2.71
N ASP A 80 -8.24 -6.69 -2.74
CA ASP A 80 -8.65 -7.67 -3.74
C ASP A 80 -8.66 -7.09 -5.16
N VAL A 81 -8.69 -7.97 -6.14
CA VAL A 81 -8.83 -7.61 -7.55
C VAL A 81 -10.29 -7.19 -7.83
N ARG A 82 -10.46 -5.96 -8.32
CA ARG A 82 -11.75 -5.40 -8.72
C ARG A 82 -12.11 -5.76 -10.16
N ASP A 83 -11.14 -5.73 -11.06
CA ASP A 83 -11.29 -6.07 -12.47
C ASP A 83 -10.06 -6.86 -12.95
N ALA A 84 -10.23 -8.18 -13.09
CA ALA A 84 -9.16 -9.07 -13.49
C ALA A 84 -8.65 -8.82 -14.93
N ARG A 85 -9.54 -8.34 -15.83
CA ARG A 85 -9.16 -8.08 -17.24
C ARG A 85 -8.24 -6.87 -17.36
N ARG A 86 -8.41 -5.89 -16.47
CA ARG A 86 -7.61 -4.66 -16.42
C ARG A 86 -6.53 -4.69 -15.36
N ASN A 87 -6.42 -5.77 -14.60
CA ASN A 87 -5.54 -5.89 -13.44
C ASN A 87 -5.74 -4.75 -12.42
N LEU A 88 -7.00 -4.30 -12.24
CA LEU A 88 -7.33 -3.25 -11.30
C LEU A 88 -7.67 -3.84 -9.94
N LEU A 89 -7.08 -3.28 -8.90
CA LEU A 89 -7.42 -3.57 -7.50
C LEU A 89 -8.51 -2.62 -7.02
N TYR A 90 -9.13 -2.96 -5.89
CA TYR A 90 -9.88 -1.98 -5.11
C TYR A 90 -8.92 -0.93 -4.54
N ASP A 91 -9.45 0.26 -4.23
CA ASP A 91 -8.63 1.38 -3.74
C ASP A 91 -8.38 1.29 -2.23
N THR A 92 -9.31 0.68 -1.49
CA THR A 92 -9.34 0.67 -0.02
C THR A 92 -9.95 -0.64 0.46
N THR A 93 -9.61 -1.08 1.67
CA THR A 93 -10.33 -2.17 2.34
C THR A 93 -11.08 -1.66 3.56
N VAL A 94 -12.13 -2.39 3.97
CA VAL A 94 -13.00 -2.00 5.08
C VAL A 94 -13.28 -3.17 6.03
N ASP A 95 -13.67 -2.83 7.26
CA ASP A 95 -14.10 -3.79 8.28
C ASP A 95 -15.47 -4.42 7.97
N ASN A 96 -16.39 -3.65 7.40
CA ASN A 96 -17.75 -4.09 7.06
C ASN A 96 -18.18 -3.50 5.73
N MET A 97 -18.61 -4.35 4.80
CA MET A 97 -19.02 -3.91 3.46
C MET A 97 -20.30 -3.09 3.44
N ALA A 98 -21.26 -3.39 4.32
CA ALA A 98 -22.56 -2.73 4.36
C ALA A 98 -22.54 -1.39 5.12
N ASP A 99 -21.77 -1.31 6.20
CA ASP A 99 -21.61 -0.11 7.04
C ASP A 99 -20.18 0.00 7.55
N PRO A 100 -19.25 0.51 6.72
CA PRO A 100 -17.84 0.61 7.10
C PRO A 100 -17.62 1.59 8.25
N SER A 101 -16.86 1.16 9.24
CA SER A 101 -16.38 2.01 10.33
C SER A 101 -14.86 2.21 10.32
N ILE A 102 -14.13 1.26 9.74
CA ILE A 102 -12.68 1.30 9.54
C ILE A 102 -12.35 1.22 8.05
N PHE A 103 -11.44 2.05 7.62
CA PHE A 103 -10.95 2.13 6.26
C PHE A 103 -9.44 2.00 6.26
N VAL A 104 -8.90 1.19 5.35
CA VAL A 104 -7.46 0.96 5.23
C VAL A 104 -7.01 1.37 3.84
N THR A 105 -6.12 2.36 3.75
CA THR A 105 -5.57 2.85 2.48
C THR A 105 -4.21 2.22 2.19
N TYR A 106 -3.88 2.11 0.92
CA TYR A 106 -2.68 1.43 0.44
C TYR A 106 -1.71 2.34 -0.32
N HIS A 107 -2.12 3.57 -0.61
CA HIS A 107 -1.27 4.59 -1.24
C HIS A 107 -1.14 5.80 -0.33
N ASP A 108 0.06 6.33 -0.18
CA ASP A 108 0.35 7.44 0.73
C ASP A 108 -0.42 8.71 0.34
N ALA A 109 -0.64 8.94 -0.96
CA ALA A 109 -1.39 10.08 -1.47
C ALA A 109 -2.93 10.00 -1.26
N GLN A 110 -3.46 8.88 -0.74
CA GLN A 110 -4.90 8.74 -0.47
C GLN A 110 -5.37 9.51 0.77
N ALA A 111 -4.47 9.92 1.65
CA ALA A 111 -4.83 10.50 2.93
C ALA A 111 -4.05 11.79 3.21
N TYR A 112 -4.79 12.84 3.63
CA TYR A 112 -4.22 14.13 3.98
C TYR A 112 -4.65 14.52 5.41
N PRO A 113 -3.70 14.75 6.35
CA PRO A 113 -4.02 15.23 7.69
C PRO A 113 -4.50 16.68 7.60
N GLU A 114 -5.76 16.92 7.88
CA GLU A 114 -6.37 18.25 7.76
C GLU A 114 -6.30 19.04 9.06
N TYR A 115 -6.62 18.37 10.19
CA TYR A 115 -6.54 18.97 11.53
C TYR A 115 -5.82 18.05 12.48
N ARG A 116 -4.96 18.62 13.33
CA ARG A 116 -4.44 17.99 14.53
C ARG A 116 -5.34 18.38 15.72
N ILE A 117 -5.85 17.38 16.41
CA ILE A 117 -6.73 17.56 17.58
C ILE A 117 -6.01 17.02 18.79
N ARG A 118 -5.78 17.87 19.79
CA ARG A 118 -5.21 17.48 21.09
C ARG A 118 -6.29 17.51 22.15
N PHE A 119 -6.28 16.54 23.02
CA PHE A 119 -7.30 16.38 24.05
C PHE A 119 -6.74 15.61 25.26
N THR A 120 -7.42 15.75 26.40
CA THR A 120 -7.20 14.91 27.58
C THR A 120 -8.39 13.96 27.72
N GLN A 121 -8.15 12.77 28.25
CA GLN A 121 -9.22 11.81 28.51
C GLN A 121 -9.56 11.84 30.01
N SER A 122 -10.78 12.28 30.36
CA SER A 122 -11.21 12.40 31.74
C SER A 122 -11.50 11.07 32.43
N ASN A 123 -11.66 9.95 31.68
CA ASN A 123 -11.87 8.62 32.23
C ASN A 123 -11.29 7.52 31.32
N PRO A 124 -10.05 7.05 31.58
CA PRO A 124 -9.40 6.01 30.79
C PRO A 124 -10.02 4.60 30.98
N ALA A 125 -10.93 4.43 31.94
CA ALA A 125 -11.47 3.12 32.30
C ALA A 125 -12.64 2.65 31.43
N GLN A 126 -13.12 3.43 30.47
CA GLN A 126 -14.17 2.97 29.55
C GLN A 126 -13.55 2.11 28.44
N GLY A 127 -13.98 0.86 28.40
CA GLY A 127 -13.46 -0.19 27.51
C GLY A 127 -13.47 0.21 26.03
N HIS A 128 -12.63 -0.46 25.27
CA HIS A 128 -12.46 -0.31 23.83
C HIS A 128 -13.80 -0.48 23.09
N PRO A 129 -14.28 0.53 22.34
CA PRO A 129 -15.39 0.30 21.43
C PRO A 129 -14.89 -0.66 20.35
N GLN A 130 -15.49 -1.84 20.26
CA GLN A 130 -15.23 -2.74 19.13
C GLN A 130 -15.71 -2.06 17.84
N ALA A 131 -15.00 -2.27 16.74
CA ALA A 131 -15.38 -1.77 15.42
C ALA A 131 -16.88 -2.10 15.16
N GLY A 132 -17.70 -1.07 14.85
CA GLY A 132 -19.14 -1.22 14.64
C GLY A 132 -20.04 -1.12 15.87
N GLN A 133 -19.52 -0.94 17.10
CA GLN A 133 -20.37 -0.69 18.26
C GLN A 133 -20.78 0.79 18.37
N LYS A 134 -22.11 1.00 18.55
CA LYS A 134 -22.64 2.32 18.89
C LYS A 134 -22.14 2.75 20.26
N ARG A 135 -21.84 4.05 20.41
CA ARG A 135 -21.42 4.65 21.67
C ARG A 135 -22.37 4.31 22.81
N PRO A 136 -21.88 4.03 24.02
CA PRO A 136 -22.73 4.01 25.21
C PRO A 136 -23.46 5.34 25.35
N ALA A 137 -24.75 5.30 25.66
CA ALA A 137 -25.51 6.50 25.99
C ALA A 137 -24.84 7.21 27.17
N GLY A 138 -24.48 8.49 27.00
CA GLY A 138 -23.84 9.28 28.06
C GLY A 138 -22.35 9.55 27.90
N TYR A 139 -21.68 9.06 26.84
CA TYR A 139 -20.31 9.44 26.54
C TYR A 139 -20.23 10.95 26.23
N LYS A 140 -19.57 11.70 27.11
CA LYS A 140 -19.22 13.09 26.86
C LYS A 140 -17.80 13.14 26.29
N PRO A 141 -17.57 13.69 25.10
CA PRO A 141 -16.22 13.94 24.60
C PRO A 141 -15.53 14.89 25.57
N ASN A 142 -14.28 14.63 25.86
CA ASN A 142 -13.48 15.40 26.78
C ASN A 142 -13.14 16.78 26.22
N LEU A 143 -12.72 17.68 27.11
CA LEU A 143 -12.24 19.01 26.79
C LEU A 143 -11.19 18.95 25.67
N LEU A 144 -11.51 19.60 24.56
CA LEU A 144 -10.56 19.86 23.48
C LEU A 144 -9.57 20.93 24.00
N GLU A 145 -8.30 20.61 24.11
CA GLU A 145 -7.28 21.62 24.44
C GLU A 145 -6.87 22.44 23.20
N GLY A 146 -7.03 21.91 22.01
CA GLY A 146 -6.75 22.65 20.77
C GLY A 146 -7.06 21.85 19.52
N VAL A 147 -7.58 22.55 18.54
CA VAL A 147 -7.70 22.09 17.16
C VAL A 147 -6.81 23.01 16.33
N GLU A 148 -5.82 22.44 15.67
CA GLU A 148 -4.89 23.18 14.84
C GLU A 148 -5.02 22.71 13.38
N ASP A 149 -5.15 23.68 12.46
CA ASP A 149 -5.06 23.37 11.04
C ASP A 149 -3.67 22.81 10.73
N VAL A 150 -3.62 21.66 10.08
CA VAL A 150 -2.39 21.16 9.47
C VAL A 150 -2.19 21.96 8.19
N LYS A 151 -1.53 23.11 8.32
CA LYS A 151 -1.15 23.88 7.12
C LYS A 151 -0.28 22.96 6.27
N PRO A 152 -0.56 22.82 4.96
CA PRO A 152 0.41 22.22 4.07
C PRO A 152 1.70 23.00 4.31
N ARG A 153 2.76 22.29 4.67
CA ARG A 153 4.08 22.89 4.64
C ARG A 153 4.18 23.46 3.23
N ALA A 154 4.15 24.79 3.12
CA ALA A 154 4.69 25.41 1.94
C ALA A 154 6.04 24.71 1.80
N SER A 155 6.14 23.83 0.80
CA SER A 155 7.43 23.31 0.44
C SER A 155 8.27 24.56 0.26
N SER A 156 9.05 24.91 1.26
CA SER A 156 10.31 25.56 1.00
C SER A 156 11.04 24.50 0.15
N ILE A 157 10.66 24.44 -1.09
CA ILE A 157 11.58 24.21 -2.16
C ILE A 157 12.51 25.42 -2.00
N ASP A 158 13.39 25.37 -0.98
CA ASP A 158 14.64 26.05 -1.06
C ASP A 158 15.12 25.66 -2.43
N ALA A 159 15.21 26.67 -3.28
CA ALA A 159 15.54 26.54 -4.67
C ALA A 159 16.85 25.73 -4.79
N GLN A 160 16.74 24.43 -4.68
CA GLN A 160 17.65 23.62 -5.47
C GLN A 160 17.36 24.06 -6.89
N PRO A 161 18.36 24.54 -7.62
CA PRO A 161 18.16 24.91 -9.00
C PRO A 161 17.42 23.74 -9.62
N GLN A 162 16.14 23.98 -9.97
CA GLN A 162 15.39 23.00 -10.74
C GLN A 162 16.35 22.56 -11.84
N PRO A 163 16.55 21.26 -12.04
CA PRO A 163 17.18 20.82 -13.29
C PRO A 163 16.39 21.55 -14.36
N GLN A 164 17.01 22.52 -15.02
CA GLN A 164 16.36 23.34 -16.03
C GLN A 164 15.63 22.36 -16.93
N GLN A 165 14.29 22.41 -16.92
CA GLN A 165 13.53 21.68 -17.89
C GLN A 165 14.21 22.04 -19.21
N PRO A 166 14.66 21.07 -19.99
CA PRO A 166 15.25 21.38 -21.28
C PRO A 166 14.24 22.29 -21.98
N GLN A 167 14.67 23.52 -22.26
CA GLN A 167 13.86 24.48 -23.00
C GLN A 167 13.25 23.69 -24.15
N ARG A 168 11.94 23.76 -24.29
CA ARG A 168 11.23 23.20 -25.44
C ARG A 168 11.84 23.83 -26.70
N VAL A 169 12.94 23.27 -27.15
CA VAL A 169 13.43 23.46 -28.48
C VAL A 169 12.33 22.91 -29.38
N ALA A 170 11.86 23.72 -30.31
CA ALA A 170 10.89 23.28 -31.29
C ALA A 170 11.31 21.90 -31.79
N PRO A 171 10.37 20.94 -31.90
CA PRO A 171 10.74 19.58 -32.25
C PRO A 171 11.54 19.57 -33.52
N ALA A 172 12.82 19.23 -33.42
CA ALA A 172 13.59 18.80 -34.57
C ALA A 172 12.85 17.62 -35.21
N PRO A 173 12.86 17.47 -36.52
CA PRO A 173 12.18 16.38 -37.20
C PRO A 173 12.55 15.07 -36.51
N VAL A 174 11.52 14.36 -36.04
CA VAL A 174 11.61 13.10 -35.31
C VAL A 174 12.46 12.16 -36.19
N PRO A 175 13.64 11.71 -35.70
CA PRO A 175 14.33 10.61 -36.37
C PRO A 175 13.36 9.42 -36.34
N GLN A 176 13.10 8.83 -37.48
CA GLN A 176 12.35 7.58 -37.53
C GLN A 176 12.97 6.60 -36.55
N PRO A 177 12.16 5.83 -35.81
CA PRO A 177 12.70 4.89 -34.86
C PRO A 177 13.66 3.96 -35.57
N VAL A 178 14.93 4.11 -35.30
CA VAL A 178 15.91 3.08 -35.60
C VAL A 178 15.44 1.88 -34.80
N ALA A 179 15.02 0.84 -35.48
CA ALA A 179 14.63 -0.41 -34.87
C ALA A 179 15.74 -0.81 -33.87
N GLN A 180 15.45 -0.73 -32.58
CA GLN A 180 16.34 -1.33 -31.62
C GLN A 180 16.50 -2.81 -32.01
N PRO A 181 17.70 -3.36 -32.02
CA PRO A 181 17.86 -4.77 -32.30
C PRO A 181 17.02 -5.51 -31.27
N VAL A 182 15.98 -6.16 -31.76
CA VAL A 182 15.21 -7.13 -30.99
C VAL A 182 16.26 -8.08 -30.43
N ALA A 183 16.40 -8.12 -29.10
CA ALA A 183 17.29 -9.07 -28.47
C ALA A 183 16.92 -10.45 -29.01
N GLN A 184 17.78 -10.97 -29.88
CA GLN A 184 17.61 -12.30 -30.48
C GLN A 184 17.57 -13.26 -29.30
N ARG A 185 16.40 -13.82 -28.99
CA ARG A 185 16.27 -14.93 -28.08
C ARG A 185 17.19 -16.02 -28.60
N GLN A 186 18.26 -16.28 -27.91
CA GLN A 186 19.18 -17.32 -28.28
C GLN A 186 18.45 -18.65 -28.16
N GLN A 187 18.29 -19.31 -29.30
CA GLN A 187 17.73 -20.64 -29.34
C GLN A 187 18.88 -21.63 -29.26
N PHE A 188 18.75 -22.64 -28.41
CA PHE A 188 19.73 -23.70 -28.27
C PHE A 188 19.05 -25.06 -28.26
N MET A 189 19.80 -26.08 -28.63
CA MET A 189 19.31 -27.43 -28.76
C MET A 189 19.57 -28.20 -27.47
N VAL A 190 18.58 -28.92 -26.98
CA VAL A 190 18.67 -29.76 -25.76
C VAL A 190 18.23 -31.16 -26.08
N GLN A 191 19.05 -32.13 -25.73
CA GLN A 191 18.73 -33.56 -25.88
C GLN A 191 17.90 -34.04 -24.69
N ILE A 192 16.81 -34.73 -24.95
CA ILE A 192 15.95 -35.34 -23.93
C ILE A 192 16.64 -36.54 -23.34
N PRO A 193 16.92 -36.61 -22.03
CA PRO A 193 17.54 -37.76 -21.41
C PRO A 193 16.69 -39.02 -21.54
N ALA A 194 17.33 -40.18 -21.57
CA ALA A 194 16.64 -41.45 -21.51
C ALA A 194 15.86 -41.57 -20.19
N GLY A 195 14.57 -41.89 -20.27
CA GLY A 195 13.69 -42.05 -19.09
C GLY A 195 12.80 -40.85 -18.78
N VAL A 196 12.92 -39.76 -19.51
CA VAL A 196 12.00 -38.59 -19.36
C VAL A 196 10.78 -38.82 -20.26
N ALA A 197 9.58 -38.86 -19.66
CA ALA A 197 8.33 -39.04 -20.38
C ALA A 197 7.87 -37.75 -21.09
N PRO A 198 7.13 -37.87 -22.23
CA PRO A 198 6.46 -36.73 -22.83
C PRO A 198 5.53 -36.01 -21.83
N GLY A 199 5.59 -34.69 -21.79
CA GLY A 199 4.85 -33.84 -20.83
C GLY A 199 5.57 -33.61 -19.49
N ALA A 200 6.65 -34.29 -19.18
CA ALA A 200 7.44 -34.06 -17.97
C ALA A 200 8.21 -32.71 -18.05
N VAL A 201 8.47 -32.11 -16.91
CA VAL A 201 9.31 -30.90 -16.79
C VAL A 201 10.74 -31.34 -16.48
N MET A 202 11.69 -30.87 -17.28
CA MET A 202 13.12 -31.07 -17.04
C MET A 202 13.84 -29.75 -16.86
N THR A 203 14.88 -29.73 -16.04
CA THR A 203 15.73 -28.54 -15.85
C THR A 203 16.93 -28.63 -16.77
N VAL A 204 17.11 -27.61 -17.60
CA VAL A 204 18.23 -27.51 -18.54
C VAL A 204 19.07 -26.27 -18.25
N ARG A 205 20.36 -26.33 -18.50
CA ARG A 205 21.26 -25.19 -18.36
C ARG A 205 21.42 -24.52 -19.71
N ALA A 206 21.04 -23.23 -19.79
CA ALA A 206 21.24 -22.41 -20.97
C ALA A 206 22.75 -22.08 -21.15
N PRO A 207 23.20 -21.70 -22.38
CA PRO A 207 24.58 -21.33 -22.64
C PRO A 207 25.12 -20.18 -21.78
N ASP A 208 24.22 -19.33 -21.28
CA ASP A 208 24.53 -18.21 -20.37
C ASP A 208 24.63 -18.62 -18.88
N GLY A 209 24.48 -19.92 -18.59
CA GLY A 209 24.60 -20.50 -17.25
C GLY A 209 23.30 -20.52 -16.45
N ARG A 210 22.20 -19.93 -16.92
CA ARG A 210 20.91 -19.96 -16.25
C ARG A 210 20.26 -21.34 -16.32
N LEU A 211 19.50 -21.69 -15.28
CA LEU A 211 18.70 -22.92 -15.25
C LEU A 211 17.27 -22.59 -15.73
N LEU A 212 16.83 -23.29 -16.76
CA LEU A 212 15.49 -23.15 -17.33
C LEU A 212 14.68 -24.43 -17.10
N GLN A 213 13.41 -24.28 -16.74
CA GLN A 213 12.47 -25.39 -16.69
C GLN A 213 11.77 -25.51 -18.04
N VAL A 214 11.92 -26.66 -18.69
CA VAL A 214 11.39 -26.93 -20.02
C VAL A 214 10.46 -28.12 -19.95
N GLN A 215 9.24 -27.94 -20.47
CA GLN A 215 8.29 -29.04 -20.60
C GLN A 215 8.58 -29.84 -21.89
N VAL A 216 8.72 -31.14 -21.78
CA VAL A 216 8.95 -32.03 -22.92
C VAL A 216 7.67 -32.07 -23.76
N PRO A 217 7.72 -31.79 -25.06
CA PRO A 217 6.53 -31.80 -25.91
C PRO A 217 5.86 -33.17 -25.97
N ALA A 218 4.54 -33.16 -26.08
CA ALA A 218 3.78 -34.42 -26.33
C ALA A 218 4.21 -35.02 -27.67
N GLY A 219 4.75 -36.24 -27.64
CA GLY A 219 5.29 -36.91 -28.82
C GLY A 219 6.81 -36.87 -28.97
N ALA A 220 7.54 -36.19 -28.12
CA ALA A 220 8.99 -36.25 -28.09
C ALA A 220 9.46 -37.63 -27.57
N VAL A 221 10.46 -38.22 -28.23
CA VAL A 221 11.01 -39.52 -27.88
C VAL A 221 12.29 -39.33 -27.05
N PRO A 222 12.55 -40.17 -26.02
CA PRO A 222 13.82 -40.14 -25.31
C PRO A 222 15.01 -40.25 -26.28
N GLY A 223 16.01 -39.37 -26.11
CA GLY A 223 17.15 -39.24 -27.01
C GLY A 223 16.97 -38.25 -28.16
N SER A 224 15.75 -37.77 -28.43
CA SER A 224 15.53 -36.71 -29.42
C SER A 224 15.97 -35.32 -28.91
N THR A 225 16.18 -34.41 -29.85
CA THR A 225 16.62 -33.04 -29.53
C THR A 225 15.46 -32.07 -29.71
N ILE A 226 15.24 -31.20 -28.76
CA ILE A 226 14.27 -30.10 -28.79
C ILE A 226 14.96 -28.74 -28.81
N GLN A 227 14.34 -27.77 -29.44
CA GLN A 227 14.80 -26.42 -29.49
C GLN A 227 14.18 -25.60 -28.34
N VAL A 228 15.01 -24.95 -27.56
CA VAL A 228 14.62 -24.14 -26.41
C VAL A 228 15.08 -22.70 -26.63
N ALA A 229 14.20 -21.72 -26.33
CA ALA A 229 14.54 -20.29 -26.37
C ALA A 229 14.91 -19.84 -24.95
N ALA A 230 16.06 -19.18 -24.80
CA ALA A 230 16.54 -18.61 -23.54
C ALA A 230 16.13 -17.13 -23.41
#